data_63e35c3afec6340c8e2e231fedc8b82b
#
_entry.id   63e35c3afec6340c8e2e231fedc8b82b
#
_cell.length_a   1.000
_cell.length_b   1.000
_cell.length_c   1.000
_cell.angle_alpha   90.00
_cell.angle_beta   90.00
_cell.angle_gamma   90.00
#
_symmetry.space_group_name_H-M   'P 1'
#
loop_
_entity.id
_entity.type
_entity.pdbx_description
1 polymer ?
#
loop_
_entity_poly.entity_id
_entity_poly.type
_entity_poly.pdbx_seq_one_letter_code
_entity_poly.pdbx_strand_id
1 'polypeptide(L)'
;MTKIYWNFVDKVVYINLKERTDRRESIEFQLSSLGVPPEKIIRFDAVKNDDGALGCTLSHIGVMTMAEENKWNNVLVLEDDMIFNDDNESLERINYFFSSLMSTSWDAGLLSGSYFKISQEHNCFYRLYFSYLANSYIVNQHYYSTLRSSFLRSEEKLRSGVHRDLCCLDFFWNTLMEKDNWYAIYPCAGYQSVCMSDIEHAVIDRRHYFMRKMD
;
A
#
# COMPACT_ATOMS: atom_id res chain seq x y z
N MET A 1 24.23 1.25 -10.49
CA MET A 1 22.91 0.80 -10.04
C MET A 1 22.14 2.00 -9.57
N THR A 2 20.96 2.22 -10.06
CA THR A 2 20.04 3.26 -9.61
C THR A 2 19.67 3.02 -8.15
N LYS A 3 19.66 4.09 -7.33
CA LYS A 3 19.24 4.01 -5.92
C LYS A 3 17.94 4.78 -5.74
N ILE A 4 17.10 4.33 -4.81
CA ILE A 4 15.92 5.08 -4.42
C ILE A 4 16.33 6.17 -3.42
N TYR A 5 15.77 7.37 -3.59
CA TYR A 5 15.99 8.51 -2.69
C TYR A 5 14.90 8.56 -1.62
N TRP A 6 15.15 7.94 -0.48
CA TRP A 6 14.20 7.78 0.62
C TRP A 6 13.97 9.04 1.47
N ASN A 7 14.59 10.18 1.11
CA ASN A 7 14.47 11.42 1.89
C ASN A 7 13.04 11.95 1.96
N PHE A 8 12.25 11.72 0.93
CA PHE A 8 10.84 12.12 0.86
C PHE A 8 9.96 11.31 1.83
N VAL A 9 10.21 10.02 1.95
CA VAL A 9 9.42 9.12 2.80
C VAL A 9 9.87 9.29 4.25
N ASP A 10 8.93 9.64 5.14
CA ASP A 10 9.24 9.80 6.57
C ASP A 10 9.37 8.45 7.26
N LYS A 11 8.38 7.58 7.12
CA LYS A 11 8.42 6.20 7.63
C LYS A 11 7.91 5.19 6.61
N VAL A 12 8.48 3.98 6.68
CA VAL A 12 8.07 2.78 5.95
C VAL A 12 7.56 1.79 6.97
N VAL A 13 6.26 1.51 6.95
CA VAL A 13 5.62 0.56 7.86
C VAL A 13 5.21 -0.67 7.07
N TYR A 14 5.71 -1.86 7.46
CA TYR A 14 5.20 -3.10 6.92
C TYR A 14 4.33 -3.85 7.93
N ILE A 15 3.17 -4.32 7.47
CA ILE A 15 2.18 -5.05 8.27
C ILE A 15 2.51 -6.53 8.15
N ASN A 16 2.75 -7.22 9.27
CA ASN A 16 3.15 -8.62 9.27
C ASN A 16 2.60 -9.37 10.48
N LEU A 17 1.96 -10.53 10.25
CA LEU A 17 1.57 -11.45 11.31
C LEU A 17 2.82 -12.04 11.98
N LYS A 18 2.81 -12.13 13.29
CA LYS A 18 3.96 -12.58 14.08
C LYS A 18 4.47 -13.97 13.66
N GLU A 19 3.57 -14.86 13.31
CA GLU A 19 3.86 -16.22 12.87
C GLU A 19 4.37 -16.34 11.42
N ARG A 20 4.20 -15.29 10.60
CA ARG A 20 4.67 -15.25 9.21
C ARG A 20 6.11 -14.75 9.13
N THR A 21 7.02 -15.50 9.76
CA THR A 21 8.46 -15.21 9.74
C THR A 21 9.03 -15.28 8.32
N ASP A 22 8.51 -16.18 7.48
CA ASP A 22 8.84 -16.32 6.06
C ASP A 22 8.63 -15.02 5.27
N ARG A 23 7.47 -14.38 5.43
CA ARG A 23 7.14 -13.11 4.78
C ARG A 23 7.94 -11.96 5.39
N ARG A 24 8.11 -11.98 6.72
CA ARG A 24 8.92 -10.99 7.42
C ARG A 24 10.35 -10.94 6.86
N GLU A 25 11.02 -12.09 6.78
CA GLU A 25 12.37 -12.19 6.24
C GLU A 25 12.44 -11.68 4.79
N SER A 26 11.43 -12.02 3.97
CA SER A 26 11.33 -11.56 2.58
C SER A 26 11.23 -10.04 2.49
N ILE A 27 10.30 -9.40 3.19
CA ILE A 27 10.11 -7.96 3.10
C ILE A 27 11.29 -7.18 3.70
N GLU A 28 11.85 -7.62 4.83
CA GLU A 28 13.02 -7.00 5.44
C GLU A 28 14.25 -7.08 4.50
N PHE A 29 14.45 -8.21 3.83
CA PHE A 29 15.50 -8.35 2.81
C PHE A 29 15.31 -7.35 1.67
N GLN A 30 14.09 -7.20 1.14
CA GLN A 30 13.81 -6.26 0.06
C GLN A 30 14.03 -4.81 0.48
N LEU A 31 13.52 -4.41 1.65
CA LEU A 31 13.70 -3.04 2.17
C LEU A 31 15.19 -2.71 2.34
N SER A 32 15.96 -3.66 2.85
CA SER A 32 17.43 -3.52 2.96
C SER A 32 18.09 -3.41 1.59
N SER A 33 17.72 -4.27 0.63
CA SER A 33 18.27 -4.26 -0.73
C SER A 33 17.95 -2.98 -1.50
N LEU A 34 16.77 -2.38 -1.26
CA LEU A 34 16.37 -1.10 -1.82
C LEU A 34 17.01 0.10 -1.12
N GLY A 35 17.80 -0.14 -0.06
CA GLY A 35 18.50 0.88 0.69
C GLY A 35 17.60 1.77 1.54
N VAL A 36 16.48 1.23 2.04
CA VAL A 36 15.64 1.96 3.02
C VAL A 36 16.46 2.15 4.30
N PRO A 37 16.61 3.40 4.81
CA PRO A 37 17.31 3.63 6.07
C PRO A 37 16.65 2.87 7.23
N PRO A 38 17.40 2.10 8.03
CA PRO A 38 16.84 1.26 9.08
C PRO A 38 15.96 2.02 10.09
N GLU A 39 16.28 3.27 10.38
CA GLU A 39 15.55 4.14 11.30
C GLU A 39 14.17 4.59 10.76
N LYS A 40 13.92 4.38 9.47
CA LYS A 40 12.62 4.62 8.84
C LYS A 40 11.73 3.39 8.84
N ILE A 41 12.29 2.20 9.00
CA ILE A 41 11.55 0.94 8.91
C ILE A 41 10.87 0.62 10.25
N ILE A 42 9.57 0.37 10.21
CA ILE A 42 8.76 -0.03 11.36
C ILE A 42 7.97 -1.28 10.97
N ARG A 43 8.08 -2.32 11.78
CA ARG A 43 7.19 -3.46 11.71
C ARG A 43 5.93 -3.18 12.52
N PHE A 44 4.77 -3.31 11.90
CA PHE A 44 3.48 -3.31 12.58
C PHE A 44 3.04 -4.76 12.82
N ASP A 45 2.84 -5.15 14.07
CA ASP A 45 2.28 -6.46 14.40
C ASP A 45 0.83 -6.52 13.94
N ALA A 46 0.57 -7.26 12.86
CA ALA A 46 -0.75 -7.39 12.27
C ALA A 46 -1.76 -7.95 13.26
N VAL A 47 -2.97 -7.44 13.22
CA VAL A 47 -4.07 -7.90 14.06
C VAL A 47 -4.55 -9.26 13.54
N LYS A 48 -4.30 -10.31 14.31
CA LYS A 48 -4.81 -11.65 14.01
C LYS A 48 -6.30 -11.72 14.32
N ASN A 49 -7.08 -12.20 13.36
CA ASN A 49 -8.53 -12.38 13.49
C ASN A 49 -8.96 -13.63 12.72
N ASP A 50 -9.99 -14.34 13.18
CA ASP A 50 -10.55 -15.49 12.47
C ASP A 50 -11.14 -15.08 11.11
N ASP A 51 -11.71 -13.87 11.02
CA ASP A 51 -11.97 -13.20 9.76
C ASP A 51 -10.71 -12.43 9.32
N GLY A 52 -9.95 -13.01 8.39
CA GLY A 52 -8.70 -12.43 7.90
C GLY A 52 -8.88 -11.05 7.25
N ALA A 53 -10.03 -10.78 6.61
CA ALA A 53 -10.33 -9.47 6.03
C ALA A 53 -10.53 -8.40 7.13
N LEU A 54 -11.18 -8.79 8.23
CA LEU A 54 -11.32 -7.92 9.39
C LEU A 54 -9.94 -7.67 10.05
N GLY A 55 -9.12 -8.72 10.22
CA GLY A 55 -7.75 -8.58 10.75
C GLY A 55 -6.88 -7.66 9.92
N CYS A 56 -6.94 -7.78 8.59
CA CYS A 56 -6.27 -6.89 7.65
C CYS A 56 -6.75 -5.44 7.83
N THR A 57 -8.06 -5.21 7.81
CA THR A 57 -8.65 -3.86 7.98
C THR A 57 -8.24 -3.22 9.30
N LEU A 58 -8.29 -3.96 10.41
CA LEU A 58 -7.85 -3.49 11.73
C LEU A 58 -6.37 -3.13 11.76
N SER A 59 -5.54 -3.87 11.05
CA SER A 59 -4.10 -3.59 10.95
C SER A 59 -3.85 -2.26 10.23
N HIS A 60 -4.51 -2.02 9.11
CA HIS A 60 -4.40 -0.75 8.38
C HIS A 60 -4.94 0.45 9.19
N ILE A 61 -6.04 0.28 9.94
CA ILE A 61 -6.53 1.28 10.90
C ILE A 61 -5.45 1.59 11.95
N GLY A 62 -4.81 0.55 12.50
CA GLY A 62 -3.73 0.69 13.47
C GLY A 62 -2.54 1.47 12.94
N VAL A 63 -2.13 1.21 11.69
CA VAL A 63 -1.03 1.96 11.05
C VAL A 63 -1.40 3.44 10.86
N MET A 64 -2.62 3.75 10.41
CA MET A 64 -3.07 5.16 10.27
C MET A 64 -3.12 5.87 11.63
N THR A 65 -3.58 5.18 12.67
CA THR A 65 -3.59 5.71 14.04
C THR A 65 -2.17 5.99 14.54
N MET A 66 -1.25 5.04 14.37
CA MET A 66 0.16 5.20 14.72
C MET A 66 0.80 6.38 13.99
N ALA A 67 0.55 6.52 12.68
CA ALA A 67 1.11 7.61 11.88
C ALA A 67 0.60 8.98 12.34
N GLU A 68 -0.69 9.09 12.66
CA GLU A 68 -1.31 10.31 13.16
C GLU A 68 -0.77 10.70 14.56
N GLU A 69 -0.69 9.76 15.49
CA GLU A 69 -0.19 9.97 16.86
C GLU A 69 1.28 10.41 16.87
N ASN A 70 2.10 9.82 16.00
CA ASN A 70 3.51 10.17 15.87
C ASN A 70 3.76 11.39 14.97
N LYS A 71 2.72 11.94 14.35
CA LYS A 71 2.78 13.14 13.50
C LYS A 71 3.78 13.00 12.34
N TRP A 72 3.89 11.82 11.75
CA TRP A 72 4.75 11.62 10.59
C TRP A 72 4.26 12.46 9.41
N ASN A 73 5.19 13.03 8.64
CA ASN A 73 4.85 13.85 7.47
C ASN A 73 4.15 13.02 6.39
N ASN A 74 4.56 11.77 6.24
CA ASN A 74 3.93 10.76 5.41
C ASN A 74 4.36 9.36 5.88
N VAL A 75 3.60 8.35 5.49
CA VAL A 75 3.91 6.94 5.74
C VAL A 75 3.72 6.11 4.48
N LEU A 76 4.73 5.35 4.10
CA LEU A 76 4.62 4.27 3.11
C LEU A 76 4.21 3.00 3.84
N VAL A 77 3.04 2.47 3.51
CA VAL A 77 2.48 1.25 4.08
C VAL A 77 2.67 0.10 3.10
N LEU A 78 3.16 -1.02 3.61
CA LEU A 78 3.41 -2.24 2.84
C LEU A 78 2.72 -3.43 3.51
N GLU A 79 2.12 -4.32 2.73
CA GLU A 79 1.85 -5.69 3.19
C GLU A 79 3.13 -6.52 3.08
N ASP A 80 3.26 -7.53 3.91
CA ASP A 80 4.48 -8.35 4.03
C ASP A 80 4.75 -9.28 2.84
N ASP A 81 3.80 -9.37 1.91
CA ASP A 81 3.92 -10.10 0.65
C ASP A 81 4.23 -9.20 -0.57
N MET A 82 4.50 -7.93 -0.35
CA MET A 82 4.96 -7.03 -1.41
C MET A 82 6.32 -7.47 -1.94
N ILE A 83 6.43 -7.60 -3.27
CA ILE A 83 7.67 -7.81 -4.01
C ILE A 83 7.91 -6.60 -4.90
N PHE A 84 9.04 -5.92 -4.71
CA PHE A 84 9.46 -4.82 -5.57
C PHE A 84 10.19 -5.32 -6.81
N ASN A 85 9.96 -4.68 -7.94
CA ASN A 85 10.82 -4.83 -9.10
C ASN A 85 12.16 -4.12 -8.82
N ASP A 86 13.28 -4.80 -9.05
CA ASP A 86 14.63 -4.33 -8.71
C ASP A 86 15.45 -3.88 -9.92
N ASP A 87 14.85 -3.86 -11.12
CA ASP A 87 15.48 -3.33 -12.32
C ASP A 87 15.61 -1.79 -12.26
N ASN A 88 16.64 -1.26 -12.94
CA ASN A 88 16.96 0.18 -12.89
C ASN A 88 15.77 1.05 -13.32
N GLU A 89 15.00 0.64 -14.30
CA GLU A 89 13.85 1.41 -14.80
C GLU A 89 12.75 1.51 -13.73
N SER A 90 12.48 0.42 -13.02
CA SER A 90 11.51 0.40 -11.91
C SER A 90 11.96 1.31 -10.76
N LEU A 91 13.24 1.30 -10.40
CA LEU A 91 13.79 2.16 -9.36
C LEU A 91 13.76 3.65 -9.76
N GLU A 92 14.03 3.96 -11.04
CA GLU A 92 13.90 5.32 -11.56
C GLU A 92 12.44 5.81 -11.55
N ARG A 93 11.48 4.94 -11.86
CA ARG A 93 10.05 5.28 -11.77
C ARG A 93 9.64 5.60 -10.33
N ILE A 94 10.13 4.85 -9.33
CA ILE A 94 9.86 5.14 -7.91
C ILE A 94 10.42 6.52 -7.53
N ASN A 95 11.65 6.84 -7.92
CA ASN A 95 12.25 8.15 -7.67
C ASN A 95 11.44 9.28 -8.34
N TYR A 96 11.02 9.05 -9.58
CA TYR A 96 10.20 10.00 -10.32
C TYR A 96 8.85 10.21 -9.64
N PHE A 97 8.21 9.15 -9.18
CA PHE A 97 6.95 9.21 -8.46
C PHE A 97 7.07 10.03 -7.17
N PHE A 98 8.07 9.77 -6.35
CA PHE A 98 8.30 10.54 -5.13
C PHE A 98 8.60 12.02 -5.41
N SER A 99 9.41 12.33 -6.42
CA SER A 99 9.67 13.72 -6.81
C SER A 99 8.44 14.43 -7.34
N SER A 100 7.54 13.72 -8.02
CA SER A 100 6.27 14.25 -8.50
C SER A 100 5.33 14.58 -7.35
N LEU A 101 5.24 13.70 -6.34
CA LEU A 101 4.47 13.97 -5.12
C LEU A 101 4.98 15.20 -4.36
N MET A 102 6.31 15.45 -4.34
CA MET A 102 6.87 16.65 -3.70
C MET A 102 6.44 17.97 -4.36
N SER A 103 6.09 17.95 -5.63
CA SER A 103 5.71 19.13 -6.42
C SER A 103 4.21 19.26 -6.69
N THR A 104 3.41 18.34 -6.17
CA THR A 104 1.97 18.25 -6.43
C THR A 104 1.21 18.25 -5.10
N SER A 105 -0.01 18.78 -5.07
CA SER A 105 -0.92 18.57 -3.93
C SER A 105 -1.45 17.14 -4.00
N TRP A 106 -1.20 16.35 -2.96
CA TRP A 106 -1.57 14.93 -2.92
C TRP A 106 -2.05 14.50 -1.53
N ASP A 107 -2.91 13.51 -1.53
CA ASP A 107 -3.52 12.91 -0.33
C ASP A 107 -2.96 11.50 -0.09
N ALA A 108 -2.98 10.67 -1.13
CA ALA A 108 -2.42 9.33 -1.11
C ALA A 108 -1.84 8.93 -2.48
N GLY A 109 -1.01 7.91 -2.48
CA GLY A 109 -0.43 7.37 -3.70
C GLY A 109 -0.17 5.87 -3.62
N LEU A 110 -0.38 5.13 -4.71
CA LEU A 110 -0.11 3.70 -4.81
C LEU A 110 1.19 3.45 -5.59
N LEU A 111 2.10 2.69 -4.99
CA LEU A 111 3.28 2.19 -5.68
C LEU A 111 2.94 0.90 -6.42
N SER A 112 1.92 0.18 -5.95
CA SER A 112 1.47 -1.06 -6.53
C SER A 112 -0.01 -1.29 -6.18
N GLY A 113 -0.80 -1.78 -7.15
CA GLY A 113 -2.21 -2.03 -6.98
C GLY A 113 -2.84 -2.62 -8.24
N SER A 114 -4.10 -3.04 -8.16
CA SER A 114 -4.89 -3.46 -9.32
C SER A 114 -5.65 -2.26 -9.88
N TYR A 115 -5.03 -1.54 -10.80
CA TYR A 115 -5.60 -0.32 -11.38
C TYR A 115 -6.70 -0.63 -12.39
N PHE A 116 -7.81 0.11 -12.33
CA PHE A 116 -8.94 0.01 -13.24
C PHE A 116 -9.22 1.33 -13.97
N LYS A 117 -8.94 2.46 -13.31
CA LYS A 117 -9.16 3.78 -13.89
C LYS A 117 -8.06 4.73 -13.43
N ILE A 118 -7.17 5.07 -14.36
CA ILE A 118 -6.08 6.04 -14.18
C ILE A 118 -6.07 7.03 -15.36
N SER A 119 -5.47 8.19 -15.17
CA SER A 119 -5.22 9.18 -16.22
C SER A 119 -3.79 9.66 -16.11
N GLN A 120 -3.05 9.62 -17.20
CA GLN A 120 -1.67 10.07 -17.20
C GLN A 120 -1.58 11.57 -16.94
N GLU A 121 -0.81 11.96 -15.94
CA GLU A 121 -0.42 13.33 -15.70
C GLU A 121 0.88 13.65 -16.47
N HIS A 122 1.91 12.86 -16.20
CA HIS A 122 3.20 12.92 -16.90
C HIS A 122 4.05 11.66 -16.63
N ASN A 123 4.78 11.20 -17.64
CA ASN A 123 5.65 9.99 -17.57
C ASN A 123 4.95 8.79 -16.89
N CYS A 124 5.49 8.31 -15.77
CA CYS A 124 4.94 7.20 -14.98
C CYS A 124 4.05 7.65 -13.81
N PHE A 125 3.70 8.94 -13.73
CA PHE A 125 2.85 9.53 -12.71
C PHE A 125 1.41 9.70 -13.23
N TYR A 126 0.47 9.02 -12.59
CA TYR A 126 -0.92 8.94 -13.01
C TYR A 126 -1.86 9.39 -11.90
N ARG A 127 -2.90 10.13 -12.24
CA ARG A 127 -4.06 10.35 -11.39
C ARG A 127 -4.83 9.04 -11.26
N LEU A 128 -5.15 8.64 -10.03
CA LEU A 128 -5.82 7.38 -9.73
C LEU A 128 -7.28 7.63 -9.33
N TYR A 129 -8.21 6.94 -9.97
CA TYR A 129 -9.65 7.06 -9.72
C TYR A 129 -10.29 5.77 -9.23
N PHE A 130 -9.69 4.60 -9.53
CA PHE A 130 -10.25 3.32 -9.13
C PHE A 130 -9.17 2.24 -9.08
N SER A 131 -9.00 1.61 -7.91
CA SER A 131 -8.05 0.52 -7.68
C SER A 131 -8.48 -0.39 -6.55
N TYR A 132 -8.08 -1.66 -6.65
CA TYR A 132 -8.06 -2.60 -5.54
C TYR A 132 -6.63 -2.98 -5.17
N LEU A 133 -6.49 -3.74 -4.08
CA LEU A 133 -5.25 -4.26 -3.50
C LEU A 133 -4.39 -3.16 -2.84
N ALA A 134 -4.31 -3.25 -1.51
CA ALA A 134 -3.66 -2.25 -0.65
C ALA A 134 -2.22 -2.64 -0.25
N ASN A 135 -1.52 -3.38 -1.11
CA ASN A 135 -0.23 -3.97 -0.76
C ASN A 135 0.94 -2.97 -0.68
N SER A 136 0.82 -1.79 -1.32
CA SER A 136 1.86 -0.76 -1.25
C SER A 136 1.29 0.62 -1.55
N TYR A 137 1.15 1.48 -0.52
CA TYR A 137 0.63 2.83 -0.69
C TYR A 137 1.27 3.82 0.28
N ILE A 138 1.37 5.08 -0.13
CA ILE A 138 1.87 6.19 0.68
C ILE A 138 0.73 7.17 1.00
N VAL A 139 0.71 7.69 2.24
CA VAL A 139 -0.34 8.60 2.72
C VAL A 139 0.30 9.85 3.30
N ASN A 140 -0.23 11.01 2.95
CA ASN A 140 0.18 12.31 3.47
C ASN A 140 -0.40 12.55 4.87
N GLN A 141 0.32 13.26 5.72
CA GLN A 141 -0.04 13.52 7.12
C GLN A 141 -1.47 14.03 7.31
N HIS A 142 -1.89 15.00 6.51
CA HIS A 142 -3.22 15.62 6.64
C HIS A 142 -4.36 14.65 6.28
N TYR A 143 -4.05 13.50 5.65
CA TYR A 143 -5.05 12.57 5.14
C TYR A 143 -5.25 11.32 6.02
N TYR A 144 -4.45 11.14 7.09
CA TYR A 144 -4.55 9.96 7.95
C TYR A 144 -5.94 9.74 8.54
N SER A 145 -6.55 10.78 9.10
CA SER A 145 -7.90 10.69 9.69
C SER A 145 -8.99 10.39 8.65
N THR A 146 -8.87 10.93 7.44
CA THR A 146 -9.80 10.68 6.34
C THR A 146 -9.73 9.22 5.91
N LEU A 147 -8.52 8.72 5.66
CA LEU A 147 -8.33 7.32 5.24
C LEU A 147 -8.72 6.34 6.35
N ARG A 148 -8.35 6.63 7.61
CA ARG A 148 -8.78 5.84 8.77
C ARG A 148 -10.29 5.76 8.88
N SER A 149 -11.00 6.87 8.68
CA SER A 149 -12.47 6.90 8.71
C SER A 149 -13.09 6.02 7.62
N SER A 150 -12.47 5.94 6.45
CA SER A 150 -12.87 5.01 5.38
C SER A 150 -12.69 3.55 5.81
N PHE A 151 -11.56 3.22 6.44
CA PHE A 151 -11.29 1.86 6.94
C PHE A 151 -12.21 1.45 8.11
N LEU A 152 -12.57 2.39 8.99
CA LEU A 152 -13.57 2.14 10.05
C LEU A 152 -14.96 1.78 9.49
N ARG A 153 -15.34 2.34 8.35
CA ARG A 153 -16.58 1.93 7.65
C ARG A 153 -16.48 0.49 7.12
N SER A 154 -15.31 0.08 6.63
CA SER A 154 -15.05 -1.30 6.25
C SER A 154 -15.17 -2.23 7.46
N GLU A 155 -14.53 -1.89 8.57
CA GLU A 155 -14.61 -2.63 9.83
C GLU A 155 -16.05 -2.84 10.28
N GLU A 156 -16.85 -1.77 10.32
CA GLU A 156 -18.26 -1.83 10.72
C GLU A 156 -19.06 -2.83 9.88
N LYS A 157 -18.87 -2.82 8.55
CA LYS A 157 -19.54 -3.72 7.62
C LYS A 157 -19.09 -5.17 7.79
N LEU A 158 -17.79 -5.41 7.89
CA LEU A 158 -17.24 -6.75 8.14
C LEU A 158 -17.80 -7.32 9.46
N ARG A 159 -17.79 -6.55 10.55
CA ARG A 159 -18.36 -6.96 11.83
C ARG A 159 -19.88 -7.23 11.77
N SER A 160 -20.61 -6.59 10.87
CA SER A 160 -22.03 -6.83 10.65
C SER A 160 -22.30 -8.05 9.75
N GLY A 161 -21.28 -8.78 9.31
CA GLY A 161 -21.40 -9.99 8.50
C GLY A 161 -21.59 -9.73 7.01
N VAL A 162 -21.35 -8.51 6.53
CA VAL A 162 -21.32 -8.24 5.09
C VAL A 162 -20.13 -8.95 4.47
N HIS A 163 -20.35 -9.63 3.33
CA HIS A 163 -19.27 -10.36 2.65
C HIS A 163 -18.13 -9.42 2.24
N ARG A 164 -16.89 -9.86 2.48
CA ARG A 164 -15.67 -9.06 2.28
C ARG A 164 -15.57 -8.41 0.89
N ASP A 165 -16.00 -9.09 -0.17
CA ASP A 165 -15.94 -8.58 -1.56
C ASP A 165 -16.75 -7.29 -1.77
N LEU A 166 -17.66 -6.97 -0.84
CA LEU A 166 -18.53 -5.79 -0.86
C LEU A 166 -18.10 -4.72 0.14
N CYS A 167 -17.12 -5.01 1.00
CA CYS A 167 -16.82 -4.12 2.12
C CYS A 167 -15.37 -4.16 2.64
N CYS A 168 -14.44 -4.84 1.96
CA CYS A 168 -13.03 -4.75 2.34
C CYS A 168 -12.50 -3.30 2.20
N LEU A 169 -11.39 -3.03 2.85
CA LEU A 169 -10.86 -1.65 2.99
C LEU A 169 -10.65 -0.94 1.63
N ASP A 170 -10.18 -1.66 0.63
CA ASP A 170 -9.92 -1.17 -0.72
C ASP A 170 -11.20 -1.01 -1.57
N PHE A 171 -12.34 -1.52 -1.12
CA PHE A 171 -13.64 -1.17 -1.68
C PHE A 171 -14.03 0.27 -1.29
N PHE A 172 -13.85 0.63 -0.02
CA PHE A 172 -14.29 1.93 0.48
C PHE A 172 -13.40 3.09 0.04
N TRP A 173 -12.09 2.89 -0.11
CA TRP A 173 -11.21 3.97 -0.53
C TRP A 173 -11.46 4.45 -1.97
N ASN A 174 -12.13 3.64 -2.82
CA ASN A 174 -12.47 4.04 -4.18
C ASN A 174 -13.36 5.29 -4.22
N THR A 175 -14.21 5.49 -3.21
CA THR A 175 -15.04 6.70 -3.08
C THR A 175 -14.19 7.94 -2.75
N LEU A 176 -13.02 7.75 -2.16
CA LEU A 176 -12.04 8.80 -1.90
C LEU A 176 -11.21 9.10 -3.16
N MET A 177 -10.78 8.07 -3.89
CA MET A 177 -10.01 8.24 -5.13
C MET A 177 -10.72 9.10 -6.18
N GLU A 178 -12.05 9.04 -6.25
CA GLU A 178 -12.84 9.85 -7.18
C GLU A 178 -12.81 11.35 -6.86
N LYS A 179 -12.66 11.71 -5.59
CA LYS A 179 -12.84 13.09 -5.09
C LYS A 179 -11.51 13.74 -4.74
N ASP A 180 -10.60 12.97 -4.15
CA ASP A 180 -9.40 13.45 -3.50
C ASP A 180 -8.17 13.16 -4.37
N ASN A 181 -7.03 13.76 -4.08
CA ASN A 181 -5.81 13.72 -4.90
C ASN A 181 -5.03 12.43 -4.70
N TRP A 182 -5.50 11.36 -5.33
CA TRP A 182 -4.82 10.07 -5.35
C TRP A 182 -4.01 9.88 -6.63
N TYR A 183 -2.78 9.39 -6.48
CA TYR A 183 -1.90 9.14 -7.62
C TYR A 183 -1.39 7.71 -7.62
N ALA A 184 -0.89 7.26 -8.76
CA ALA A 184 -0.30 5.95 -8.91
C ALA A 184 0.94 6.00 -9.79
N ILE A 185 1.88 5.12 -9.51
CA ILE A 185 2.97 4.82 -10.43
C ILE A 185 2.50 3.76 -11.43
N TYR A 186 2.73 4.00 -12.72
CA TYR A 186 2.43 3.00 -13.73
C TYR A 186 3.55 2.93 -14.78
N PRO A 187 4.02 1.72 -15.12
CA PRO A 187 3.72 0.40 -14.54
C PRO A 187 3.99 0.31 -13.04
N CYS A 188 3.31 -0.61 -12.34
CA CYS A 188 3.47 -0.81 -10.90
C CYS A 188 4.93 -1.03 -10.48
N ALA A 189 5.29 -0.56 -9.29
CA ALA A 189 6.63 -0.75 -8.72
C ALA A 189 6.90 -2.20 -8.27
N GLY A 190 5.88 -3.04 -8.26
CA GLY A 190 5.98 -4.42 -7.85
C GLY A 190 4.62 -5.12 -7.81
N TYR A 191 4.54 -6.23 -7.09
CA TYR A 191 3.36 -7.11 -7.04
C TYR A 191 3.30 -7.87 -5.70
N GLN A 192 2.22 -8.61 -5.47
CA GLN A 192 2.14 -9.55 -4.33
C GLN A 192 2.80 -10.88 -4.69
N SER A 193 3.58 -11.42 -3.75
CA SER A 193 4.21 -12.74 -3.89
C SER A 193 3.17 -13.85 -4.02
N VAL A 194 3.53 -14.91 -4.75
CA VAL A 194 2.71 -16.14 -4.79
C VAL A 194 2.96 -16.91 -3.50
N CYS A 195 1.99 -16.91 -2.61
CA CYS A 195 2.14 -17.56 -1.30
C CYS A 195 0.80 -17.98 -0.72
N MET A 196 0.84 -18.72 0.39
CA MET A 196 -0.34 -19.05 1.18
C MET A 196 -0.96 -17.76 1.73
N SER A 197 -2.21 -17.49 1.37
CA SER A 197 -3.00 -16.38 1.88
C SER A 197 -3.64 -16.75 3.22
N ASP A 198 -3.43 -15.93 4.24
CA ASP A 198 -4.07 -16.09 5.55
C ASP A 198 -5.54 -15.66 5.53
N ILE A 199 -5.97 -14.94 4.47
CA ILE A 199 -7.37 -14.53 4.27
C ILE A 199 -8.16 -15.60 3.49
N GLU A 200 -7.53 -16.20 2.48
CA GLU A 200 -8.22 -17.12 1.55
C GLU A 200 -7.93 -18.59 1.85
N HIS A 201 -6.99 -18.86 2.75
CA HIS A 201 -6.53 -20.21 3.12
C HIS A 201 -6.11 -21.07 1.92
N ALA A 202 -5.53 -20.42 0.90
CA ALA A 202 -5.08 -21.04 -0.34
C ALA A 202 -3.80 -20.36 -0.87
N VAL A 203 -3.05 -21.06 -1.70
CA VAL A 203 -1.95 -20.43 -2.46
C VAL A 203 -2.56 -19.58 -3.58
N ILE A 204 -2.30 -18.28 -3.54
CA ILE A 204 -2.90 -17.32 -4.47
C ILE A 204 -1.82 -16.68 -5.33
N ASP A 205 -2.09 -16.57 -6.63
CA ASP A 205 -1.29 -15.79 -7.57
C ASP A 205 -2.11 -14.62 -8.11
N ARG A 206 -1.77 -13.42 -7.66
CA ARG A 206 -2.40 -12.16 -8.10
C ARG A 206 -1.54 -11.33 -9.03
N ARG A 207 -0.38 -11.81 -9.49
CA ARG A 207 0.55 -11.04 -10.33
C ARG A 207 -0.10 -10.40 -11.54
N HIS A 208 -1.06 -11.10 -12.18
CA HIS A 208 -1.78 -10.60 -13.36
C HIS A 208 -2.59 -9.32 -13.09
N TYR A 209 -3.00 -9.06 -11.85
CA TYR A 209 -3.70 -7.82 -11.49
C TYR A 209 -2.76 -6.60 -11.52
N PHE A 210 -1.49 -6.79 -11.17
CA PHE A 210 -0.47 -5.72 -11.15
C PHE A 210 0.13 -5.45 -12.53
N MET A 211 -0.01 -6.39 -13.45
CA MET A 211 0.51 -6.33 -14.83
C MET A 211 -0.56 -5.92 -15.84
N ARG A 212 -1.72 -5.47 -15.37
CA ARG A 212 -2.82 -5.06 -16.26
C ARG A 212 -2.37 -3.92 -17.16
N LYS A 213 -2.58 -4.08 -18.48
CA LYS A 213 -2.41 -2.98 -19.42
C LYS A 213 -3.56 -2.01 -19.26
N MET A 214 -3.22 -0.73 -19.19
CA MET A 214 -4.18 0.37 -19.17
C MET A 214 -4.21 0.97 -20.57
N ASP A 215 -5.38 1.03 -21.16
CA ASP A 215 -5.63 1.63 -22.49
C ASP A 215 -5.72 3.15 -22.40
#